data_fd30fd495f2a5dda56f87a8802828ca8
#
_entry.id   fd30fd495f2a5dda56f87a8802828ca8
#
_cell.length_a   1.000
_cell.length_b   1.000
_cell.length_c   1.000
_cell.angle_alpha   90.00
_cell.angle_beta   90.00
_cell.angle_gamma   90.00
#
_symmetry.space_group_name_H-M   'P 1'
#
loop_
_entity.id
_entity.type
_entity.pdbx_description
1 polymer ?
#
loop_
_entity_poly.entity_id
_entity_poly.type
_entity_poly.pdbx_seq_one_letter_code
_entity_poly.pdbx_strand_id
1 'polypeptide(L)'
;MALNTFINTLIENIPEKNLPPEIDLVLDGGAFNGVYMLGGLFYIKELECREKLKIKRVSGCSIGAILGILFLLNKMDISIEICNSSYKYLRRHQDLKKVVVLFKKILNDVVKDEDLALVNNRFYLTYFDTIKGKQIIKKRYKSKSELIDNIIKSLYVPYLIDRKPTDDDGCIDGAFPYMFKSRENKRKVLFLNLQSFDKFKKMIFIKNEKNIYPRLLEGLMDTHRFFETSKSNNMCSYVNDWNIIDILFFRLREI
;
A
#
# COMPACT_ATOMS: atom_id res chain seq x y z
N MET A 1 3.59 13.57 -17.70
CA MET A 1 3.36 13.31 -19.13
C MET A 1 4.03 12.00 -19.61
N ALA A 2 5.34 11.84 -19.51
CA ALA A 2 6.03 10.61 -20.02
C ALA A 2 5.60 9.28 -19.35
N LEU A 3 5.40 9.24 -18.04
CA LEU A 3 4.99 8.01 -17.32
C LEU A 3 3.59 7.55 -17.76
N ASN A 4 2.63 8.46 -17.83
CA ASN A 4 1.26 8.12 -18.23
C ASN A 4 1.21 7.62 -19.69
N THR A 5 1.95 8.26 -20.60
CA THR A 5 2.05 7.80 -21.99
C THR A 5 2.63 6.38 -22.06
N PHE A 6 3.68 6.09 -21.28
CA PHE A 6 4.27 4.77 -21.22
C PHE A 6 3.28 3.72 -20.69
N ILE A 7 2.57 4.02 -19.58
CA ILE A 7 1.56 3.11 -19.03
C ILE A 7 0.45 2.85 -20.05
N ASN A 8 0.02 3.88 -20.77
CA ASN A 8 -1.02 3.79 -21.78
C ASN A 8 -0.67 2.78 -22.88
N THR A 9 0.55 2.86 -23.40
CA THR A 9 1.04 1.91 -24.41
C THR A 9 1.05 0.46 -23.88
N LEU A 10 1.41 0.25 -22.61
CA LEU A 10 1.40 -1.08 -22.00
C LEU A 10 -0.02 -1.64 -21.86
N ILE A 11 -0.99 -0.80 -21.45
CA ILE A 11 -2.38 -1.22 -21.21
C ILE A 11 -3.10 -1.61 -22.50
N GLU A 12 -2.77 -1.01 -23.64
CA GLU A 12 -3.39 -1.32 -24.94
C GLU A 12 -3.18 -2.78 -25.35
N ASN A 13 -2.09 -3.40 -24.91
CA ASN A 13 -1.72 -4.76 -25.25
C ASN A 13 -2.22 -5.82 -24.26
N ILE A 14 -2.98 -5.45 -23.21
CA ILE A 14 -3.46 -6.43 -22.22
C ILE A 14 -4.68 -7.19 -22.77
N PRO A 15 -4.65 -8.54 -22.71
CA PRO A 15 -5.82 -9.34 -23.03
C PRO A 15 -6.99 -9.05 -22.07
N GLU A 16 -8.14 -8.65 -22.59
CA GLU A 16 -9.33 -8.32 -21.76
C GLU A 16 -9.77 -9.48 -20.86
N LYS A 17 -9.62 -10.73 -21.31
CA LYS A 17 -9.92 -11.93 -20.50
C LYS A 17 -9.12 -12.02 -19.20
N ASN A 18 -7.99 -11.33 -19.10
CA ASN A 18 -7.13 -11.33 -17.91
C ASN A 18 -7.58 -10.27 -16.86
N LEU A 19 -8.50 -9.40 -17.24
CA LEU A 19 -8.95 -8.31 -16.39
C LEU A 19 -10.32 -8.65 -15.76
N PRO A 20 -10.37 -8.92 -14.44
CA PRO A 20 -11.65 -9.05 -13.77
C PRO A 20 -12.33 -7.67 -13.69
N PRO A 21 -13.68 -7.60 -13.87
CA PRO A 21 -14.38 -6.32 -13.90
C PRO A 21 -14.31 -5.55 -12.58
N GLU A 22 -14.25 -6.27 -11.46
CA GLU A 22 -14.16 -5.70 -10.13
C GLU A 22 -13.20 -6.51 -9.25
N ILE A 23 -12.36 -5.80 -8.48
CA ILE A 23 -11.46 -6.41 -7.49
C ILE A 23 -11.48 -5.66 -6.17
N ASP A 24 -11.05 -6.36 -5.12
CA ASP A 24 -10.61 -5.77 -3.86
C ASP A 24 -9.07 -5.74 -3.86
N LEU A 25 -8.47 -4.67 -3.40
CA LEU A 25 -7.02 -4.45 -3.40
C LEU A 25 -6.48 -4.54 -1.99
N VAL A 26 -5.41 -5.32 -1.80
CA VAL A 26 -4.72 -5.47 -0.52
C VAL A 26 -3.26 -5.06 -0.68
N LEU A 27 -2.84 -4.08 0.13
CA LEU A 27 -1.55 -3.43 0.06
C LEU A 27 -0.72 -3.78 1.29
N ASP A 28 0.37 -4.50 1.06
CA ASP A 28 1.28 -4.94 2.11
C ASP A 28 2.03 -3.78 2.77
N GLY A 29 2.52 -3.99 3.99
CA GLY A 29 3.54 -3.15 4.61
C GLY A 29 4.92 -3.50 4.04
N GLY A 30 5.87 -2.55 4.06
CA GLY A 30 7.20 -2.83 3.53
C GLY A 30 8.10 -1.60 3.42
N ALA A 31 7.93 -0.64 4.32
CA ALA A 31 8.78 0.55 4.44
C ALA A 31 9.14 1.18 3.06
N PHE A 32 10.44 1.18 2.68
CA PHE A 32 10.90 1.82 1.45
C PHE A 32 10.50 1.09 0.16
N ASN A 33 10.01 -0.15 0.24
CA ASN A 33 9.41 -0.83 -0.90
C ASN A 33 8.06 -0.22 -1.31
N GLY A 34 7.50 0.73 -0.54
CA GLY A 34 6.35 1.52 -0.95
C GLY A 34 6.48 2.16 -2.33
N VAL A 35 7.69 2.57 -2.73
CA VAL A 35 7.93 3.12 -4.07
C VAL A 35 7.72 2.08 -5.17
N TYR A 36 8.08 0.84 -4.91
CA TYR A 36 7.82 -0.27 -5.82
C TYR A 36 6.31 -0.53 -5.96
N MET A 37 5.59 -0.56 -4.83
CA MET A 37 4.12 -0.64 -4.83
C MET A 37 3.49 0.54 -5.57
N LEU A 38 4.03 1.75 -5.39
CA LEU A 38 3.54 2.95 -6.05
C LEU A 38 3.52 2.81 -7.58
N GLY A 39 4.56 2.19 -8.16
CA GLY A 39 4.59 1.89 -9.60
C GLY A 39 3.42 1.01 -10.04
N GLY A 40 3.13 -0.04 -9.28
CA GLY A 40 1.97 -0.90 -9.52
C GLY A 40 0.64 -0.17 -9.37
N LEU A 41 0.53 0.70 -8.37
CA LEU A 41 -0.69 1.48 -8.14
C LEU A 41 -0.95 2.49 -9.27
N PHE A 42 0.07 3.10 -9.86
CA PHE A 42 -0.09 3.93 -11.07
C PHE A 42 -0.68 3.12 -12.21
N TYR A 43 -0.17 1.90 -12.42
CA TYR A 43 -0.67 1.02 -13.46
C TYR A 43 -2.14 0.62 -13.23
N ILE A 44 -2.49 0.20 -12.00
CA ILE A 44 -3.86 -0.17 -11.62
C ILE A 44 -4.79 1.04 -11.73
N LYS A 45 -4.32 2.23 -11.36
CA LYS A 45 -5.12 3.46 -11.45
C LYS A 45 -5.45 3.81 -12.90
N GLU A 46 -4.53 3.64 -13.80
CA GLU A 46 -4.78 3.88 -15.22
C GLU A 46 -5.77 2.84 -15.82
N LEU A 47 -5.69 1.56 -15.38
CA LEU A 47 -6.72 0.56 -15.74
C LEU A 47 -8.10 0.98 -15.24
N GLU A 48 -8.20 1.54 -14.03
CA GLU A 48 -9.45 2.04 -13.46
C GLU A 48 -9.95 3.28 -14.22
N CYS A 49 -9.09 4.23 -14.56
CA CYS A 49 -9.43 5.41 -15.35
C CYS A 49 -9.94 5.07 -16.75
N ARG A 50 -9.48 3.96 -17.34
CA ARG A 50 -9.95 3.44 -18.63
C ARG A 50 -11.14 2.49 -18.53
N GLU A 51 -11.76 2.41 -17.37
CA GLU A 51 -12.91 1.55 -17.09
C GLU A 51 -12.68 0.04 -17.37
N LYS A 52 -11.38 -0.36 -17.49
CA LYS A 52 -11.01 -1.78 -17.71
C LYS A 52 -11.11 -2.63 -16.45
N LEU A 53 -11.13 -1.98 -15.27
CA LEU A 53 -11.15 -2.63 -13.98
C LEU A 53 -11.69 -1.64 -12.94
N LYS A 54 -12.40 -2.10 -11.91
CA LYS A 54 -12.92 -1.26 -10.82
C LYS A 54 -12.44 -1.74 -9.47
N ILE A 55 -11.84 -0.83 -8.68
CA ILE A 55 -11.44 -1.10 -7.30
C ILE A 55 -12.61 -0.81 -6.37
N LYS A 56 -13.09 -1.84 -5.67
CA LYS A 56 -14.23 -1.70 -4.73
C LYS A 56 -13.78 -1.33 -3.33
N ARG A 57 -12.79 -2.06 -2.81
CA ARG A 57 -12.25 -1.85 -1.47
C ARG A 57 -10.73 -1.90 -1.52
N VAL A 58 -10.11 -1.16 -0.63
CA VAL A 58 -8.66 -1.16 -0.43
C VAL A 58 -8.37 -1.49 1.02
N SER A 59 -7.46 -2.41 1.27
CA SER A 59 -6.90 -2.67 2.58
C SER A 59 -5.42 -2.32 2.57
N GLY A 60 -4.90 -1.76 3.65
CA GLY A 60 -3.48 -1.44 3.75
C GLY A 60 -2.98 -1.39 5.19
N CYS A 61 -1.69 -1.66 5.37
CA CYS A 61 -0.96 -1.42 6.62
C CYS A 61 0.33 -0.67 6.32
N SER A 62 0.86 0.03 7.31
CA SER A 62 2.13 0.74 7.17
C SER A 62 2.15 1.66 5.94
N ILE A 63 3.19 1.59 5.11
CA ILE A 63 3.27 2.36 3.86
C ILE A 63 2.11 2.05 2.90
N GLY A 64 1.58 0.82 2.91
CA GLY A 64 0.41 0.44 2.13
C GLY A 64 -0.85 1.18 2.56
N ALA A 65 -0.95 1.62 3.82
CA ALA A 65 -2.06 2.44 4.28
C ALA A 65 -2.01 3.87 3.68
N ILE A 66 -0.82 4.49 3.65
CA ILE A 66 -0.64 5.81 3.02
C ILE A 66 -0.96 5.74 1.53
N LEU A 67 -0.37 4.79 0.82
CA LEU A 67 -0.58 4.65 -0.61
C LEU A 67 -2.02 4.29 -0.94
N GLY A 68 -2.67 3.46 -0.12
CA GLY A 68 -4.06 3.06 -0.28
C GLY A 68 -5.05 4.21 -0.13
N ILE A 69 -4.87 5.09 0.86
CA ILE A 69 -5.72 6.26 1.00
C ILE A 69 -5.53 7.25 -0.15
N LEU A 70 -4.28 7.52 -0.55
CA LEU A 70 -3.99 8.41 -1.67
C LEU A 70 -4.53 7.86 -3.00
N PHE A 71 -4.47 6.53 -3.19
CA PHE A 71 -5.07 5.85 -4.34
C PHE A 71 -6.59 6.07 -4.38
N LEU A 72 -7.31 5.83 -3.27
CA LEU A 72 -8.76 6.00 -3.18
C LEU A 72 -9.19 7.46 -3.41
N LEU A 73 -8.41 8.41 -2.92
CA LEU A 73 -8.67 9.84 -3.07
C LEU A 73 -8.22 10.42 -4.43
N ASN A 74 -7.69 9.59 -5.32
CA ASN A 74 -7.15 10.01 -6.61
C ASN A 74 -6.03 11.06 -6.49
N LYS A 75 -5.15 10.90 -5.48
CA LYS A 75 -4.04 11.81 -5.15
C LYS A 75 -2.67 11.16 -5.40
N MET A 76 -2.56 10.38 -6.48
CA MET A 76 -1.36 9.60 -6.78
C MET A 76 -0.13 10.47 -7.05
N ASP A 77 -0.29 11.65 -7.62
CA ASP A 77 0.82 12.58 -7.87
C ASP A 77 1.53 12.99 -6.57
N ILE A 78 0.75 13.18 -5.49
CA ILE A 78 1.27 13.49 -4.17
C ILE A 78 2.12 12.33 -3.60
N SER A 79 1.81 11.09 -3.96
CA SER A 79 2.58 9.92 -3.53
C SER A 79 4.03 9.96 -4.03
N ILE A 80 4.27 10.47 -5.25
CA ILE A 80 5.63 10.68 -5.79
C ILE A 80 6.38 11.70 -4.95
N GLU A 81 5.73 12.81 -4.63
CA GLU A 81 6.33 13.88 -3.83
C GLU A 81 6.67 13.39 -2.41
N ILE A 82 5.74 12.68 -1.77
CA ILE A 82 5.93 12.06 -0.46
C ILE A 82 7.15 11.13 -0.49
N CYS A 83 7.21 10.21 -1.44
CA CYS A 83 8.31 9.27 -1.55
C CYS A 83 9.65 9.99 -1.78
N ASN A 84 9.73 10.93 -2.73
CA ASN A 84 10.94 11.69 -3.00
C ASN A 84 11.42 12.49 -1.78
N SER A 85 10.51 13.18 -1.10
CA SER A 85 10.82 13.98 0.07
C SER A 85 11.32 13.13 1.23
N SER A 86 10.67 11.98 1.47
CA SER A 86 11.04 11.01 2.49
C SER A 86 12.43 10.42 2.23
N TYR A 87 12.70 10.02 0.98
CA TYR A 87 14.02 9.51 0.57
C TYR A 87 15.12 10.55 0.77
N LYS A 88 14.91 11.79 0.28
CA LYS A 88 15.87 12.88 0.46
C LYS A 88 16.14 13.16 1.94
N TYR A 89 15.08 13.18 2.75
CA TYR A 89 15.18 13.45 4.17
C TYR A 89 15.96 12.37 4.92
N LEU A 90 15.58 11.10 4.71
CA LEU A 90 16.23 9.96 5.38
C LEU A 90 17.70 9.79 5.02
N ARG A 91 18.06 10.05 3.75
CA ARG A 91 19.47 10.00 3.31
C ARG A 91 20.34 11.04 4.04
N ARG A 92 19.75 12.19 4.41
CA ARG A 92 20.47 13.29 5.09
C ARG A 92 20.48 13.12 6.61
N HIS A 93 19.39 12.68 7.20
CA HIS A 93 19.15 12.81 8.64
C HIS A 93 18.96 11.48 9.36
N GLN A 94 18.66 10.39 8.66
CA GLN A 94 18.39 9.05 9.23
C GLN A 94 17.35 9.06 10.38
N ASP A 95 16.37 9.96 10.33
CA ASP A 95 15.38 10.22 11.37
C ASP A 95 13.98 9.88 10.83
N LEU A 96 13.48 8.69 11.17
CA LEU A 96 12.16 8.21 10.77
C LEU A 96 11.03 8.97 11.46
N LYS A 97 11.24 9.47 12.68
CA LYS A 97 10.22 10.24 13.41
C LYS A 97 9.78 11.46 12.60
N LYS A 98 10.74 12.19 12.05
CA LYS A 98 10.43 13.38 11.24
C LYS A 98 9.77 13.02 9.92
N VAL A 99 10.04 11.84 9.35
CA VAL A 99 9.32 11.34 8.17
C VAL A 99 7.86 11.08 8.51
N VAL A 100 7.55 10.46 9.64
CA VAL A 100 6.17 10.25 10.10
C VAL A 100 5.46 11.58 10.34
N VAL A 101 6.14 12.57 10.93
CA VAL A 101 5.60 13.93 11.08
C VAL A 101 5.30 14.59 9.72
N LEU A 102 6.20 14.42 8.75
CA LEU A 102 5.98 14.89 7.37
C LEU A 102 4.74 14.23 6.74
N PHE A 103 4.59 12.91 6.88
CA PHE A 103 3.40 12.19 6.42
C PHE A 103 2.12 12.71 7.05
N LYS A 104 2.12 12.90 8.38
CA LYS A 104 0.96 13.46 9.09
C LYS A 104 0.59 14.84 8.56
N LYS A 105 1.58 15.71 8.33
CA LYS A 105 1.37 17.04 7.76
C LYS A 105 0.73 16.95 6.36
N ILE A 106 1.34 16.20 5.45
CA ILE A 106 0.84 16.06 4.08
C ILE A 106 -0.58 15.48 4.05
N LEU A 107 -0.85 14.44 4.87
CA LEU A 107 -2.20 13.87 4.95
C LEU A 107 -3.21 14.90 5.48
N ASN A 108 -2.84 15.76 6.42
CA ASN A 108 -3.69 16.84 6.90
C ASN A 108 -4.00 17.88 5.81
N ASP A 109 -3.06 18.14 4.91
CA ASP A 109 -3.27 19.10 3.83
C ASP A 109 -4.12 18.50 2.68
N VAL A 110 -4.03 17.19 2.46
CA VAL A 110 -4.61 16.50 1.31
C VAL A 110 -5.99 15.92 1.60
N VAL A 111 -6.19 15.33 2.78
CA VAL A 111 -7.45 14.68 3.18
C VAL A 111 -8.42 15.75 3.70
N LYS A 112 -9.68 15.67 3.28
CA LYS A 112 -10.76 16.54 3.74
C LYS A 112 -11.83 15.72 4.45
N ASP A 113 -12.68 16.36 5.26
CA ASP A 113 -13.77 15.65 5.92
C ASP A 113 -14.83 15.12 4.92
N GLU A 114 -15.03 15.80 3.81
CA GLU A 114 -15.91 15.34 2.72
C GLU A 114 -15.43 14.02 2.08
N ASP A 115 -14.12 13.73 2.12
CA ASP A 115 -13.55 12.49 1.59
C ASP A 115 -13.98 11.25 2.39
N LEU A 116 -14.46 11.42 3.63
CA LEU A 116 -14.91 10.31 4.47
C LEU A 116 -16.07 9.54 3.85
N ALA A 117 -16.93 10.19 3.06
CA ALA A 117 -17.98 9.51 2.33
C ALA A 117 -17.45 8.48 1.34
N LEU A 118 -16.31 8.78 0.69
CA LEU A 118 -15.62 7.87 -0.24
C LEU A 118 -14.81 6.79 0.49
N VAL A 119 -14.24 7.13 1.65
CA VAL A 119 -13.31 6.29 2.40
C VAL A 119 -14.02 5.24 3.26
N ASN A 120 -15.12 5.62 3.93
CA ASN A 120 -15.84 4.76 4.85
C ASN A 120 -16.39 3.49 4.16
N ASN A 121 -16.13 2.34 4.78
CA ASN A 121 -16.41 0.98 4.29
C ASN A 121 -15.69 0.60 2.96
N ARG A 122 -14.83 1.46 2.43
CA ARG A 122 -13.99 1.15 1.28
C ARG A 122 -12.51 1.05 1.64
N PHE A 123 -12.04 1.80 2.63
CA PHE A 123 -10.68 1.76 3.13
C PHE A 123 -10.60 1.00 4.45
N TYR A 124 -9.82 -0.08 4.46
CA TYR A 124 -9.56 -0.93 5.62
C TYR A 124 -8.11 -0.75 6.05
N LEU A 125 -7.92 -0.31 7.28
CA LEU A 125 -6.62 -0.02 7.86
C LEU A 125 -6.38 -0.94 9.04
N THR A 126 -5.15 -1.42 9.21
CA THR A 126 -4.75 -2.25 10.35
C THR A 126 -3.62 -1.63 11.15
N TYR A 127 -3.67 -1.79 12.45
CA TYR A 127 -2.57 -1.60 13.40
C TYR A 127 -2.73 -2.58 14.56
N PHE A 128 -1.68 -2.81 15.34
CA PHE A 128 -1.74 -3.70 16.49
C PHE A 128 -1.83 -2.88 17.79
N ASP A 129 -2.82 -3.17 18.62
CA ASP A 129 -3.01 -2.59 19.96
C ASP A 129 -2.36 -3.54 20.97
N THR A 130 -1.20 -3.15 21.53
CA THR A 130 -0.42 -3.99 22.45
C THR A 130 -1.10 -4.13 23.80
N ILE A 131 -1.92 -3.15 24.21
CA ILE A 131 -2.65 -3.19 25.46
C ILE A 131 -3.77 -4.24 25.38
N LYS A 132 -4.46 -4.30 24.24
CA LYS A 132 -5.52 -5.30 24.00
C LYS A 132 -4.98 -6.62 23.46
N GLY A 133 -3.69 -6.69 23.11
CA GLY A 133 -3.05 -7.87 22.55
C GLY A 133 -3.68 -8.34 21.23
N LYS A 134 -4.17 -7.43 20.37
CA LYS A 134 -4.83 -7.79 19.11
C LYS A 134 -4.67 -6.77 18.00
N GLN A 135 -4.76 -7.27 16.76
CA GLN A 135 -4.86 -6.42 15.59
C GLN A 135 -6.22 -5.71 15.56
N ILE A 136 -6.18 -4.42 15.31
CA ILE A 136 -7.36 -3.56 15.13
C ILE A 136 -7.55 -3.33 13.62
N ILE A 137 -8.78 -3.54 13.16
CA ILE A 137 -9.18 -3.28 11.77
C ILE A 137 -10.14 -2.10 11.78
N LYS A 138 -9.73 -0.99 11.18
CA LYS A 138 -10.56 0.21 11.03
C LYS A 138 -11.08 0.32 9.60
N LYS A 139 -12.38 0.58 9.46
CA LYS A 139 -13.07 0.77 8.18
C LYS A 139 -14.10 1.87 8.18
N ARG A 140 -14.30 2.53 9.32
CA ARG A 140 -15.19 3.67 9.52
C ARG A 140 -14.47 4.69 10.36
N TYR A 141 -14.54 5.93 9.94
CA TYR A 141 -13.85 7.07 10.54
C TYR A 141 -14.87 8.19 10.73
N LYS A 142 -14.90 8.79 11.92
CA LYS A 142 -15.85 9.85 12.29
C LYS A 142 -15.38 11.22 11.82
N SER A 143 -14.06 11.40 11.68
CA SER A 143 -13.42 12.64 11.24
C SER A 143 -12.16 12.36 10.47
N LYS A 144 -11.70 13.33 9.69
CA LYS A 144 -10.40 13.33 9.03
C LYS A 144 -9.26 13.11 10.03
N SER A 145 -9.33 13.72 11.23
CA SER A 145 -8.32 13.54 12.26
C SER A 145 -8.25 12.09 12.72
N GLU A 146 -9.39 11.42 12.98
CA GLU A 146 -9.40 10.00 13.35
C GLU A 146 -8.79 9.13 12.25
N LEU A 147 -9.11 9.39 10.98
CA LEU A 147 -8.52 8.65 9.86
C LEU A 147 -7.00 8.79 9.85
N ILE A 148 -6.50 10.02 9.93
CA ILE A 148 -5.05 10.31 9.88
C ILE A 148 -4.35 9.71 11.10
N ASP A 149 -4.88 9.87 12.31
CA ASP A 149 -4.28 9.33 13.53
C ASP A 149 -4.18 7.79 13.46
N ASN A 150 -5.20 7.11 12.92
CA ASN A 150 -5.12 5.65 12.71
C ASN A 150 -4.08 5.27 11.65
N ILE A 151 -3.91 6.07 10.57
CA ILE A 151 -2.84 5.85 9.59
C ILE A 151 -1.46 5.98 10.27
N ILE A 152 -1.27 6.99 11.12
CA ILE A 152 0.00 7.18 11.84
C ILE A 152 0.28 6.03 12.80
N LYS A 153 -0.74 5.49 13.51
CA LYS A 153 -0.58 4.26 14.33
C LYS A 153 -0.09 3.08 13.52
N SER A 154 -0.64 2.91 12.31
CA SER A 154 -0.24 1.85 11.37
C SER A 154 1.20 1.99 10.84
N LEU A 155 1.84 3.13 11.02
CA LEU A 155 3.23 3.39 10.62
C LEU A 155 4.23 3.22 11.77
N TYR A 156 3.76 2.99 12.98
CA TYR A 156 4.63 3.02 14.15
C TYR A 156 5.43 1.72 14.28
N VAL A 157 6.65 1.71 13.75
CA VAL A 157 7.58 0.58 13.90
C VAL A 157 8.33 0.73 15.22
N PRO A 158 8.21 -0.26 16.15
CA PRO A 158 8.85 -0.22 17.46
C PRO A 158 10.35 0.09 17.38
N TYR A 159 10.82 0.93 18.29
CA TYR A 159 12.20 1.38 18.44
C TYR A 159 12.78 2.18 17.26
N LEU A 160 12.22 2.06 16.05
CA LEU A 160 12.74 2.75 14.85
C LEU A 160 12.25 4.19 14.73
N ILE A 161 11.07 4.50 15.27
CA ILE A 161 10.48 5.85 15.14
C ILE A 161 11.05 6.81 16.17
N ASP A 162 10.99 6.45 17.45
CA ASP A 162 11.39 7.33 18.56
C ASP A 162 12.05 6.59 19.74
N ARG A 163 12.55 5.37 19.48
CA ARG A 163 13.17 4.47 20.45
C ARG A 163 12.24 3.96 21.56
N LYS A 164 10.92 4.15 21.40
CA LYS A 164 9.92 3.57 22.28
C LYS A 164 9.39 2.24 21.70
N PRO A 165 8.88 1.32 22.52
CA PRO A 165 8.30 0.06 22.06
C PRO A 165 6.95 0.24 21.37
N THR A 166 6.19 1.30 21.73
CA THR A 166 4.86 1.61 21.18
C THR A 166 4.71 3.11 21.00
N ASP A 167 3.69 3.55 20.27
CA ASP A 167 3.24 4.94 20.31
C ASP A 167 2.64 5.31 21.68
N ASP A 168 2.21 6.55 21.85
CA ASP A 168 1.69 7.03 23.14
C ASP A 168 0.33 6.38 23.52
N ASP A 169 -0.36 5.72 22.59
CA ASP A 169 -1.62 4.99 22.81
C ASP A 169 -1.41 3.46 22.96
N GLY A 170 -0.15 2.99 23.02
CA GLY A 170 0.17 1.57 23.09
C GLY A 170 -0.02 0.83 21.77
N CYS A 171 0.06 1.50 20.64
CA CYS A 171 -0.11 0.90 19.32
C CYS A 171 1.22 0.74 18.59
N ILE A 172 1.27 -0.23 17.68
CA ILE A 172 2.38 -0.46 16.76
C ILE A 172 1.86 -0.73 15.34
N ASP A 173 2.76 -0.76 14.37
CA ASP A 173 2.49 -1.12 12.98
C ASP A 173 1.63 -2.39 12.89
N GLY A 174 0.70 -2.38 11.98
CA GLY A 174 -0.24 -3.49 11.79
C GLY A 174 0.38 -4.79 11.29
N ALA A 175 1.64 -4.76 10.87
CA ALA A 175 2.42 -5.83 10.26
C ALA A 175 1.76 -6.45 9.01
N PHE A 176 0.44 -6.64 9.02
CA PHE A 176 -0.34 -7.22 7.91
C PHE A 176 -1.58 -6.40 7.61
N PRO A 177 -1.95 -6.28 6.32
CA PRO A 177 -3.22 -5.70 5.92
C PRO A 177 -4.37 -6.66 6.22
N TYR A 178 -5.59 -6.14 6.32
CA TYR A 178 -6.79 -6.96 6.39
C TYR A 178 -7.01 -7.70 5.07
N MET A 179 -7.12 -9.04 5.14
CA MET A 179 -7.40 -9.88 3.98
C MET A 179 -8.90 -10.02 3.78
N PHE A 180 -9.40 -9.57 2.63
CA PHE A 180 -10.80 -9.77 2.29
C PHE A 180 -11.10 -11.24 2.04
N LYS A 181 -12.21 -11.73 2.60
CA LYS A 181 -12.66 -13.10 2.35
C LYS A 181 -13.20 -13.19 0.91
N SER A 182 -12.57 -13.99 0.08
CA SER A 182 -12.93 -14.16 -1.32
C SER A 182 -14.32 -14.78 -1.52
N ARG A 183 -14.78 -15.60 -0.55
CA ARG A 183 -16.06 -16.32 -0.63
C ARG A 183 -17.30 -15.44 -0.50
N GLU A 184 -17.19 -14.26 0.11
CA GLU A 184 -18.36 -13.42 0.41
C GLU A 184 -18.91 -12.64 -0.79
N ASN A 185 -18.09 -12.35 -1.83
CA ASN A 185 -18.48 -11.39 -2.89
C ASN A 185 -18.14 -11.80 -4.32
N LYS A 186 -17.68 -13.02 -4.57
CA LYS A 186 -17.22 -13.50 -5.92
C LYS A 186 -16.15 -12.62 -6.59
N ARG A 187 -15.66 -11.56 -5.93
CA ARG A 187 -14.61 -10.70 -6.45
C ARG A 187 -13.23 -11.32 -6.24
N LYS A 188 -12.33 -11.09 -7.17
CA LYS A 188 -10.92 -11.40 -6.97
C LYS A 188 -10.30 -10.40 -5.99
N VAL A 189 -9.40 -10.89 -5.15
CA VAL A 189 -8.63 -10.09 -4.20
C VAL A 189 -7.19 -10.04 -4.71
N LEU A 190 -6.76 -8.87 -5.18
CA LEU A 190 -5.39 -8.63 -5.62
C LEU A 190 -4.53 -8.21 -4.42
N PHE A 191 -3.52 -8.99 -4.12
CA PHE A 191 -2.53 -8.70 -3.09
C PHE A 191 -1.24 -8.17 -3.72
N LEU A 192 -0.81 -6.98 -3.27
CA LEU A 192 0.49 -6.41 -3.62
C LEU A 192 1.47 -6.65 -2.47
N ASN A 193 2.37 -7.61 -2.68
CA ASN A 193 3.37 -8.05 -1.70
C ASN A 193 4.63 -7.18 -1.76
N LEU A 194 5.07 -6.67 -0.60
CA LEU A 194 6.32 -5.92 -0.46
C LEU A 194 7.42 -6.65 0.30
N GLN A 195 7.11 -7.80 0.90
CA GLN A 195 8.00 -8.54 1.81
C GLN A 195 8.53 -9.84 1.18
N SER A 196 8.64 -9.90 -0.16
CA SER A 196 9.30 -11.02 -0.81
C SER A 196 10.78 -11.06 -0.44
N PHE A 197 11.35 -12.27 -0.38
CA PHE A 197 12.71 -12.53 0.10
C PHE A 197 13.77 -11.69 -0.66
N ASP A 198 13.58 -11.52 -1.96
CA ASP A 198 14.48 -10.76 -2.83
C ASP A 198 14.47 -9.25 -2.54
N LYS A 199 13.38 -8.75 -1.92
CA LYS A 199 13.17 -7.34 -1.67
C LYS A 199 13.45 -6.92 -0.23
N PHE A 200 13.71 -7.87 0.66
CA PHE A 200 13.94 -7.58 2.08
C PHE A 200 15.08 -6.59 2.31
N LYS A 201 16.22 -6.75 1.61
CA LYS A 201 17.32 -5.77 1.70
C LYS A 201 16.91 -4.38 1.22
N LYS A 202 16.16 -4.31 0.12
CA LYS A 202 15.67 -3.05 -0.45
C LYS A 202 14.63 -2.37 0.44
N MET A 203 13.95 -3.11 1.32
CA MET A 203 12.97 -2.58 2.26
C MET A 203 13.59 -1.64 3.29
N ILE A 204 14.84 -1.89 3.69
CA ILE A 204 15.51 -1.15 4.77
C ILE A 204 16.61 -0.23 4.22
N PHE A 205 17.31 -0.63 3.15
CA PHE A 205 18.48 0.09 2.64
C PHE A 205 18.17 0.89 1.38
N ILE A 206 18.19 2.22 1.50
CA ILE A 206 18.03 3.17 0.39
C ILE A 206 19.32 3.97 0.12
N LYS A 207 20.40 3.74 0.88
CA LYS A 207 21.60 4.59 0.91
C LYS A 207 22.25 4.76 -0.48
N ASN A 208 22.19 3.72 -1.31
CA ASN A 208 22.84 3.70 -2.63
C ASN A 208 21.91 4.14 -3.78
N GLU A 209 20.66 4.47 -3.50
CA GLU A 209 19.72 4.83 -4.55
C GLU A 209 19.74 6.33 -4.81
N LYS A 210 19.98 6.71 -6.07
CA LYS A 210 20.04 8.12 -6.48
C LYS A 210 18.65 8.77 -6.52
N ASN A 211 17.64 8.00 -6.95
CA ASN A 211 16.24 8.44 -7.06
C ASN A 211 15.27 7.26 -6.98
N ILE A 212 13.98 7.54 -6.95
CA ILE A 212 12.90 6.53 -6.77
C ILE A 212 12.50 5.82 -8.07
N TYR A 213 12.86 6.35 -9.25
CA TYR A 213 12.30 5.89 -10.52
C TYR A 213 12.61 4.43 -10.89
N PRO A 214 13.82 3.88 -10.64
CA PRO A 214 14.09 2.48 -10.94
C PRO A 214 13.14 1.53 -10.20
N ARG A 215 12.88 1.77 -8.90
CA ARG A 215 11.93 0.96 -8.13
C ARG A 215 10.49 1.13 -8.62
N LEU A 216 10.11 2.36 -8.94
CA LEU A 216 8.77 2.66 -9.45
C LEU A 216 8.52 1.93 -10.76
N LEU A 217 9.47 1.98 -11.70
CA LEU A 217 9.37 1.26 -12.98
C LEU A 217 9.38 -0.25 -12.80
N GLU A 218 10.20 -0.80 -11.89
CA GLU A 218 10.19 -2.23 -11.55
C GLU A 218 8.79 -2.68 -11.11
N GLY A 219 8.16 -1.96 -10.19
CA GLY A 219 6.82 -2.29 -9.70
C GLY A 219 5.73 -2.14 -10.77
N LEU A 220 5.84 -1.12 -11.61
CA LEU A 220 4.96 -0.93 -12.75
C LEU A 220 5.05 -2.11 -13.73
N MET A 221 6.26 -2.52 -14.09
CA MET A 221 6.50 -3.63 -15.03
C MET A 221 6.06 -4.98 -14.47
N ASP A 222 6.27 -5.23 -13.16
CA ASP A 222 5.80 -6.46 -12.53
C ASP A 222 4.26 -6.52 -12.51
N THR A 223 3.59 -5.38 -12.30
CA THR A 223 2.14 -5.30 -12.35
C THR A 223 1.61 -5.49 -13.78
N HIS A 224 2.27 -4.89 -14.77
CA HIS A 224 1.96 -5.12 -16.18
C HIS A 224 2.05 -6.61 -16.54
N ARG A 225 3.19 -7.27 -16.24
CA ARG A 225 3.39 -8.70 -16.52
C ARG A 225 2.33 -9.58 -15.84
N PHE A 226 1.92 -9.21 -14.61
CA PHE A 226 0.86 -9.92 -13.91
C PHE A 226 -0.45 -9.89 -14.70
N PHE A 227 -0.90 -8.73 -15.15
CA PHE A 227 -2.14 -8.61 -15.93
C PHE A 227 -2.01 -9.18 -17.35
N GLU A 228 -0.84 -9.07 -17.97
CA GLU A 228 -0.56 -9.66 -19.29
C GLU A 228 -0.65 -11.19 -19.25
N THR A 229 -0.02 -11.81 -18.24
CA THR A 229 0.13 -13.28 -18.19
C THR A 229 -0.89 -13.97 -17.29
N SER A 230 -1.58 -13.25 -16.43
CA SER A 230 -2.43 -13.77 -15.33
C SER A 230 -1.68 -14.69 -14.35
N LYS A 231 -0.36 -14.65 -14.31
CA LYS A 231 0.48 -15.46 -13.41
C LYS A 231 0.96 -14.62 -12.24
N SER A 232 0.87 -15.19 -11.04
CA SER A 232 1.45 -14.59 -9.84
C SER A 232 2.96 -14.35 -10.02
N ASN A 233 3.44 -13.24 -9.47
CA ASN A 233 4.85 -12.88 -9.45
C ASN A 233 5.25 -12.37 -8.05
N ASN A 234 6.48 -11.85 -7.90
CA ASN A 234 7.01 -11.38 -6.61
C ASN A 234 6.23 -10.19 -6.00
N MET A 235 5.37 -9.53 -6.76
CA MET A 235 4.59 -8.39 -6.29
C MET A 235 3.10 -8.69 -6.27
N CYS A 236 2.56 -9.25 -7.34
CA CYS A 236 1.14 -9.37 -7.59
C CYS A 236 0.69 -10.83 -7.52
N SER A 237 -0.36 -11.09 -6.76
CA SER A 237 -1.05 -12.39 -6.75
C SER A 237 -2.53 -12.22 -6.45
N TYR A 238 -3.38 -13.05 -7.03
CA TYR A 238 -4.75 -13.16 -6.55
C TYR A 238 -4.82 -14.12 -5.37
N VAL A 239 -5.30 -13.64 -4.23
CA VAL A 239 -5.49 -14.45 -3.01
C VAL A 239 -6.39 -15.66 -3.26
N ASN A 240 -7.32 -15.52 -4.21
CA ASN A 240 -8.23 -16.59 -4.64
C ASN A 240 -7.49 -17.79 -5.25
N ASP A 241 -6.31 -17.56 -5.82
CA ASP A 241 -5.52 -18.56 -6.53
C ASP A 241 -4.36 -19.10 -5.65
N TRP A 242 -4.27 -18.66 -4.38
CA TRP A 242 -3.25 -19.11 -3.44
C TRP A 242 -3.42 -20.59 -3.10
N ASN A 243 -2.32 -21.32 -3.11
CA ASN A 243 -2.25 -22.67 -2.61
C ASN A 243 -2.10 -22.69 -1.08
N ILE A 244 -2.09 -23.89 -0.49
CA ILE A 244 -1.98 -24.06 0.97
C ILE A 244 -0.66 -23.49 1.50
N ILE A 245 0.42 -23.55 0.72
CA ILE A 245 1.74 -23.04 1.10
C ILE A 245 1.70 -21.51 1.16
N ASP A 246 1.11 -20.85 0.18
CA ASP A 246 0.96 -19.38 0.17
C ASP A 246 0.16 -18.90 1.39
N ILE A 247 -0.93 -19.61 1.70
CA ILE A 247 -1.78 -19.31 2.87
C ILE A 247 -1.00 -19.51 4.17
N LEU A 248 -0.22 -20.59 4.29
CA LEU A 248 0.59 -20.85 5.47
C LEU A 248 1.70 -19.81 5.64
N PHE A 249 2.40 -19.44 4.57
CA PHE A 249 3.40 -18.37 4.62
C PHE A 249 2.79 -17.05 5.07
N PHE A 250 1.63 -16.69 4.55
CA PHE A 250 0.95 -15.48 4.98
C PHE A 250 0.58 -15.55 6.47
N ARG A 251 -0.01 -16.66 6.93
CA ARG A 251 -0.39 -16.84 8.35
C ARG A 251 0.79 -16.91 9.30
N LEU A 252 1.93 -17.49 8.88
CA LEU A 252 3.15 -17.48 9.70
C LEU A 252 3.69 -16.07 9.94
N ARG A 253 3.36 -15.12 9.09
CA ARG A 253 3.67 -13.70 9.28
C ARG A 253 2.72 -13.04 10.29
N GLU A 254 1.56 -13.63 10.57
CA GLU A 254 0.56 -13.13 11.54
C GLU A 254 0.89 -13.53 12.99
N ILE A 255 1.86 -14.45 13.21
CA ILE A 255 2.33 -14.93 14.52
C ILE A 255 3.56 -14.12 14.95
#